data_ba9dfeb1a84b5ed699f7fa44c4762b13
#
_entry.id   ba9dfeb1a84b5ed699f7fa44c4762b13
#
_cell.length_a   1.000
_cell.length_b   1.000
_cell.length_c   1.000
_cell.angle_alpha   90.00
_cell.angle_beta   90.00
_cell.angle_gamma   90.00
#
_symmetry.space_group_name_H-M   'P 1'
#
loop_
_entity.id
_entity.type
_entity.pdbx_description
1 polymer ?
#
loop_
_entity_poly.entity_id
_entity_poly.type
_entity_poly.pdbx_seq_one_letter_code
_entity_poly.pdbx_strand_id
1 'polypeptide(L)'
;MSTPVLHKTGFRAWLPIIALAFAAFVFNTSEFLPVGLLPDIAPSLNETVPFTGLILTGYAFVVAIMSLPLTIVTARFERRKLLLVLLFVFSLCHFVVPWVESFETLFAARVGVALTHSIFWSIMTPLAARVAPHGKRAVGLAAVMGGTIVATVLGVPIGTNLGHLFGWHMSFFIIGIGSALAFAVIFFVLPVCEATHAGSLKSLPVILKRPGLQQLYLLTVVTVLGQFTAYSYLNPILATAGGLDEGMIVTMLFVFGIAGIIGTVVASKTVDKHVETTLLSAMVIMCISLALLTVTAAHTPSLSVLIICWGAAMTAVCLVFPTG
;
A
#
# COMPACT_ATOMS: atom_id res chain seq x y z
N MET A 1 30.80 22.60 -4.02
CA MET A 1 29.98 23.80 -3.85
C MET A 1 28.53 23.37 -3.77
N SER A 2 27.96 23.33 -2.57
CA SER A 2 26.56 23.02 -2.35
C SER A 2 25.74 24.26 -2.65
N THR A 3 24.92 24.24 -3.69
CA THR A 3 23.93 25.27 -3.97
C THR A 3 23.04 25.44 -2.73
N PRO A 4 22.87 26.66 -2.23
CA PRO A 4 21.99 26.91 -1.08
C PRO A 4 20.55 26.56 -1.49
N VAL A 5 19.98 25.55 -0.84
CA VAL A 5 18.55 25.28 -0.92
C VAL A 5 17.87 26.50 -0.29
N LEU A 6 17.26 27.34 -1.11
CA LEU A 6 16.44 28.46 -0.67
C LEU A 6 15.45 27.93 0.37
N HIS A 7 15.62 28.33 1.63
CA HIS A 7 14.71 27.99 2.72
C HIS A 7 13.34 28.63 2.45
N LYS A 8 12.49 27.88 1.75
CA LYS A 8 11.08 28.24 1.65
C LYS A 8 10.49 28.17 3.06
N THR A 9 10.02 29.28 3.57
CA THR A 9 9.33 29.37 4.87
C THR A 9 7.81 29.22 4.69
N GLY A 10 7.12 28.76 5.71
CA GLY A 10 5.66 28.65 5.71
C GLY A 10 5.12 27.45 4.90
N PHE A 11 3.89 27.56 4.42
CA PHE A 11 3.15 26.50 3.71
C PHE A 11 3.90 25.96 2.48
N ARG A 12 4.59 26.84 1.74
CA ARG A 12 5.36 26.45 0.54
C ARG A 12 6.47 25.43 0.82
N ALA A 13 6.99 25.36 2.04
CA ALA A 13 7.99 24.38 2.44
C ALA A 13 7.40 22.96 2.59
N TRP A 14 6.10 22.84 2.80
CA TRP A 14 5.40 21.56 2.95
C TRP A 14 4.86 21.00 1.63
N LEU A 15 4.78 21.80 0.58
CA LEU A 15 4.25 21.36 -0.72
C LEU A 15 4.91 20.09 -1.27
N PRO A 16 6.26 19.93 -1.22
CA PRO A 16 6.88 18.67 -1.64
C PRO A 16 6.40 17.46 -0.82
N ILE A 17 6.27 17.61 0.50
CA ILE A 17 5.80 16.53 1.39
C ILE A 17 4.33 16.17 1.10
N ILE A 18 3.48 17.19 0.92
CA ILE A 18 2.07 16.98 0.58
C ILE A 18 1.94 16.26 -0.76
N ALA A 19 2.75 16.65 -1.75
CA ALA A 19 2.77 15.98 -3.05
C ALA A 19 3.24 14.52 -2.96
N LEU A 20 4.25 14.24 -2.14
CA LEU A 20 4.72 12.87 -1.87
C LEU A 20 3.67 12.05 -1.11
N ALA A 21 3.00 12.64 -0.11
CA ALA A 21 1.91 11.98 0.63
C ALA A 21 0.73 11.65 -0.30
N PHE A 22 0.39 12.56 -1.23
CA PHE A 22 -0.62 12.31 -2.25
C PHE A 22 -0.21 11.20 -3.22
N ALA A 23 1.05 11.17 -3.67
CA ALA A 23 1.56 10.07 -4.48
C ALA A 23 1.49 8.73 -3.72
N ALA A 24 1.86 8.70 -2.44
CA ALA A 24 1.74 7.52 -1.59
C ALA A 24 0.28 7.05 -1.44
N PHE A 25 -0.66 8.00 -1.28
CA PHE A 25 -2.10 7.72 -1.29
C PHE A 25 -2.54 7.05 -2.59
N VAL A 26 -2.16 7.60 -3.75
CA VAL A 26 -2.54 7.07 -5.08
C VAL A 26 -1.98 5.66 -5.29
N PHE A 27 -0.69 5.44 -5.00
CA PHE A 27 -0.06 4.13 -5.15
C PHE A 27 -0.71 3.07 -4.25
N ASN A 28 -0.93 3.40 -2.99
CA ASN A 28 -1.51 2.47 -2.03
C ASN A 28 -2.99 2.16 -2.34
N THR A 29 -3.76 3.17 -2.79
CA THR A 29 -5.14 2.95 -3.26
C THR A 29 -5.17 1.98 -4.43
N SER A 30 -4.30 2.17 -5.44
CA SER A 30 -4.21 1.27 -6.59
C SER A 30 -3.84 -0.16 -6.22
N GLU A 31 -2.96 -0.33 -5.23
CA GLU A 31 -2.53 -1.66 -4.76
C GLU A 31 -3.72 -2.48 -4.25
N PHE A 32 -4.55 -1.88 -3.39
CA PHE A 32 -5.62 -2.58 -2.69
C PHE A 32 -7.00 -2.47 -3.35
N LEU A 33 -7.19 -1.56 -4.30
CA LEU A 33 -8.48 -1.38 -4.98
C LEU A 33 -9.06 -2.68 -5.58
N PRO A 34 -8.26 -3.55 -6.24
CA PRO A 34 -8.82 -4.79 -6.79
C PRO A 34 -9.47 -5.70 -5.76
N VAL A 35 -9.05 -5.62 -4.48
CA VAL A 35 -9.64 -6.42 -3.38
C VAL A 35 -11.15 -6.15 -3.27
N GLY A 36 -11.54 -4.87 -3.36
CA GLY A 36 -12.94 -4.46 -3.30
C GLY A 36 -13.72 -4.75 -4.59
N LEU A 37 -13.04 -4.96 -5.72
CA LEU A 37 -13.67 -5.06 -7.05
C LEU A 37 -13.55 -6.44 -7.70
N LEU A 38 -12.96 -7.43 -7.03
CA LEU A 38 -12.82 -8.79 -7.59
C LEU A 38 -14.14 -9.39 -8.08
N PRO A 39 -15.27 -9.26 -7.35
CA PRO A 39 -16.55 -9.77 -7.80
C PRO A 39 -17.10 -9.12 -9.06
N ASP A 40 -16.73 -7.86 -9.33
CA ASP A 40 -17.15 -7.12 -10.54
C ASP A 40 -16.23 -7.40 -11.72
N ILE A 41 -14.92 -7.51 -11.47
CA ILE A 41 -13.90 -7.76 -12.50
C ILE A 41 -14.05 -9.16 -13.09
N ALA A 42 -14.23 -10.18 -12.25
CA ALA A 42 -14.22 -11.58 -12.65
C ALA A 42 -15.31 -11.89 -13.72
N PRO A 43 -16.60 -11.57 -13.50
CA PRO A 43 -17.63 -11.84 -14.51
C PRO A 43 -17.44 -11.02 -15.78
N SER A 44 -16.92 -9.78 -15.68
CA SER A 44 -16.72 -8.91 -16.84
C SER A 44 -15.64 -9.43 -17.79
N LEU A 45 -14.70 -10.22 -17.27
CA LEU A 45 -13.65 -10.88 -18.06
C LEU A 45 -13.95 -12.35 -18.36
N ASN A 46 -15.17 -12.83 -18.05
CA ASN A 46 -15.60 -14.24 -18.16
C ASN A 46 -14.71 -15.20 -17.38
N GLU A 47 -14.23 -14.77 -16.18
CA GLU A 47 -13.34 -15.52 -15.33
C GLU A 47 -13.95 -15.79 -13.96
N THR A 48 -13.35 -16.72 -13.21
CA THR A 48 -13.74 -16.97 -11.83
C THR A 48 -13.04 -15.98 -10.87
N VAL A 49 -13.68 -15.66 -9.74
CA VAL A 49 -13.08 -14.79 -8.71
C VAL A 49 -11.71 -15.30 -8.23
N PRO A 50 -11.50 -16.62 -7.97
CA PRO A 50 -10.18 -17.13 -7.61
C PRO A 50 -9.13 -16.93 -8.72
N PHE A 51 -9.48 -17.13 -9.99
CA PHE A 51 -8.57 -16.91 -11.10
C PHE A 51 -8.25 -15.43 -11.27
N THR A 52 -9.25 -14.56 -11.21
CA THR A 52 -9.05 -13.10 -11.25
C THR A 52 -8.17 -12.62 -10.09
N GLY A 53 -8.24 -13.25 -8.92
CA GLY A 53 -7.37 -12.97 -7.79
C GLY A 53 -5.86 -13.13 -8.08
N LEU A 54 -5.49 -13.84 -9.16
CA LEU A 54 -4.09 -13.93 -9.62
C LEU A 54 -3.50 -12.56 -10.03
N ILE A 55 -4.33 -11.55 -10.36
CA ILE A 55 -3.84 -10.19 -10.58
C ILE A 55 -3.17 -9.60 -9.33
N LEU A 56 -3.67 -9.92 -8.14
CA LEU A 56 -3.08 -9.51 -6.86
C LEU A 56 -1.81 -10.32 -6.56
N THR A 57 -1.89 -11.64 -6.74
CA THR A 57 -0.75 -12.54 -6.53
C THR A 57 0.41 -12.20 -7.47
N GLY A 58 0.13 -12.06 -8.76
CA GLY A 58 1.13 -11.70 -9.77
C GLY A 58 1.76 -10.32 -9.50
N TYR A 59 0.94 -9.36 -9.10
CA TYR A 59 1.41 -8.05 -8.66
C TYR A 59 2.40 -8.15 -7.50
N ALA A 60 2.03 -8.87 -6.44
CA ALA A 60 2.88 -9.06 -5.27
C ALA A 60 4.19 -9.79 -5.61
N PHE A 61 4.14 -10.81 -6.48
CA PHE A 61 5.32 -11.52 -6.97
C PHE A 61 6.27 -10.60 -7.73
N VAL A 62 5.75 -9.78 -8.65
CA VAL A 62 6.56 -8.82 -9.40
C VAL A 62 7.21 -7.81 -8.45
N VAL A 63 6.46 -7.26 -7.50
CA VAL A 63 7.02 -6.35 -6.49
C VAL A 63 8.11 -7.02 -5.67
N ALA A 64 7.87 -8.23 -5.17
CA ALA A 64 8.83 -8.95 -4.33
C ALA A 64 10.15 -9.26 -5.07
N ILE A 65 10.05 -9.76 -6.31
CA ILE A 65 11.23 -10.14 -7.10
C ILE A 65 11.97 -8.92 -7.64
N MET A 66 11.25 -7.91 -8.11
CA MET A 66 11.83 -6.77 -8.82
C MET A 66 12.26 -5.62 -7.92
N SER A 67 11.79 -5.56 -6.67
CA SER A 67 12.09 -4.46 -5.75
C SER A 67 13.61 -4.26 -5.56
N LEU A 68 14.34 -5.31 -5.24
CA LEU A 68 15.78 -5.22 -5.02
C LEU A 68 16.56 -4.98 -6.34
N PRO A 69 16.38 -5.74 -7.42
CA PRO A 69 17.07 -5.51 -8.69
C PRO A 69 16.83 -4.11 -9.23
N LEU A 70 15.59 -3.65 -9.29
CA LEU A 70 15.27 -2.35 -9.86
C LEU A 70 15.75 -1.19 -8.97
N THR A 71 15.73 -1.33 -7.65
CA THR A 71 16.30 -0.35 -6.73
C THR A 71 17.81 -0.16 -7.01
N ILE A 72 18.54 -1.24 -7.30
CA ILE A 72 19.97 -1.18 -7.59
C ILE A 72 20.23 -0.56 -8.96
N VAL A 73 19.52 -1.01 -9.99
CA VAL A 73 19.64 -0.46 -11.34
C VAL A 73 19.35 1.04 -11.35
N THR A 74 18.33 1.45 -10.60
CA THR A 74 17.88 2.85 -10.52
C THR A 74 18.65 3.69 -9.48
N ALA A 75 19.57 3.10 -8.72
CA ALA A 75 20.29 3.76 -7.64
C ALA A 75 21.04 5.04 -8.09
N ARG A 76 21.52 5.06 -9.35
CA ARG A 76 22.30 6.17 -9.93
C ARG A 76 21.43 7.29 -10.52
N PHE A 77 20.13 7.06 -10.66
CA PHE A 77 19.24 8.07 -11.24
C PHE A 77 18.91 9.18 -10.23
N GLU A 78 18.77 10.40 -10.73
CA GLU A 78 18.29 11.54 -9.97
C GLU A 78 16.85 11.26 -9.48
N ARG A 79 16.59 11.45 -8.18
CA ARG A 79 15.39 10.95 -7.50
C ARG A 79 14.08 11.60 -7.98
N ARG A 80 14.10 12.90 -8.29
CA ARG A 80 12.93 13.58 -8.85
C ARG A 80 12.58 13.04 -10.24
N LYS A 81 13.58 12.90 -11.14
CA LYS A 81 13.36 12.35 -12.49
C LYS A 81 12.84 10.92 -12.41
N LEU A 82 13.44 10.12 -11.57
CA LEU A 82 13.00 8.73 -11.36
C LEU A 82 11.54 8.69 -10.91
N LEU A 83 11.16 9.47 -9.88
CA LEU A 83 9.77 9.52 -9.40
C LEU A 83 8.79 9.98 -10.48
N LEU A 84 9.16 10.97 -11.29
CA LEU A 84 8.34 11.43 -12.41
C LEU A 84 8.14 10.33 -13.47
N VAL A 85 9.19 9.58 -13.81
CA VAL A 85 9.08 8.44 -14.72
C VAL A 85 8.15 7.37 -14.14
N LEU A 86 8.27 7.06 -12.84
CA LEU A 86 7.40 6.09 -12.17
C LEU A 86 5.93 6.52 -12.23
N LEU A 87 5.62 7.76 -11.89
CA LEU A 87 4.26 8.31 -11.93
C LEU A 87 3.69 8.34 -13.36
N PHE A 88 4.54 8.65 -14.34
CA PHE A 88 4.13 8.64 -15.74
C PHE A 88 3.75 7.23 -16.23
N VAL A 89 4.64 6.25 -16.00
CA VAL A 89 4.38 4.85 -16.38
C VAL A 89 3.17 4.31 -15.62
N PHE A 90 3.07 4.59 -14.33
CA PHE A 90 1.92 4.22 -13.51
C PHE A 90 0.61 4.79 -14.07
N SER A 91 0.58 6.08 -14.45
CA SER A 91 -0.59 6.70 -15.08
C SER A 91 -0.97 6.02 -16.39
N LEU A 92 0.03 5.74 -17.26
CA LEU A 92 -0.23 5.07 -18.53
C LEU A 92 -0.87 3.69 -18.34
N CYS A 93 -0.34 2.89 -17.40
CA CYS A 93 -0.90 1.57 -17.09
C CYS A 93 -2.35 1.64 -16.60
N HIS A 94 -2.72 2.71 -15.88
CA HIS A 94 -4.10 2.92 -15.43
C HIS A 94 -5.01 3.47 -16.55
N PHE A 95 -4.48 4.32 -17.41
CA PHE A 95 -5.24 4.86 -18.55
C PHE A 95 -5.57 3.82 -19.62
N VAL A 96 -4.85 2.72 -19.70
CA VAL A 96 -5.17 1.60 -20.62
C VAL A 96 -6.37 0.80 -20.12
N VAL A 97 -6.65 0.78 -18.80
CA VAL A 97 -7.67 -0.09 -18.18
C VAL A 97 -9.09 0.07 -18.79
N PRO A 98 -9.59 1.25 -19.19
CA PRO A 98 -10.91 1.38 -19.83
C PRO A 98 -11.10 0.54 -21.10
N TRP A 99 -10.03 0.15 -21.76
CA TRP A 99 -10.05 -0.66 -23.01
C TRP A 99 -9.65 -2.11 -22.77
N VAL A 100 -9.58 -2.53 -21.50
CA VAL A 100 -9.25 -3.91 -21.14
C VAL A 100 -10.48 -4.79 -21.27
N GLU A 101 -10.38 -5.84 -22.10
CA GLU A 101 -11.44 -6.82 -22.36
C GLU A 101 -11.03 -8.25 -21.97
N SER A 102 -9.78 -8.48 -21.56
CA SER A 102 -9.28 -9.79 -21.18
C SER A 102 -8.42 -9.76 -19.91
N PHE A 103 -8.35 -10.92 -19.25
CA PHE A 103 -7.50 -11.11 -18.06
C PHE A 103 -6.03 -10.78 -18.36
N GLU A 104 -5.50 -11.23 -19.51
CA GLU A 104 -4.10 -11.05 -19.88
C GLU A 104 -3.74 -9.56 -20.02
N THR A 105 -4.63 -8.77 -20.62
CA THR A 105 -4.41 -7.33 -20.79
C THR A 105 -4.47 -6.60 -19.46
N LEU A 106 -5.41 -6.97 -18.56
CA LEU A 106 -5.44 -6.45 -17.19
C LEU A 106 -4.19 -6.84 -16.43
N PHE A 107 -3.79 -8.11 -16.50
CA PHE A 107 -2.61 -8.62 -15.83
C PHE A 107 -1.34 -7.90 -16.30
N ALA A 108 -1.17 -7.69 -17.61
CA ALA A 108 -0.04 -6.94 -18.16
C ALA A 108 0.00 -5.49 -17.66
N ALA A 109 -1.14 -4.80 -17.62
CA ALA A 109 -1.24 -3.45 -17.05
C ALA A 109 -0.84 -3.46 -15.55
N ARG A 110 -1.32 -4.45 -14.77
CA ARG A 110 -0.96 -4.62 -13.36
C ARG A 110 0.52 -4.94 -13.13
N VAL A 111 1.15 -5.72 -14.01
CA VAL A 111 2.61 -5.94 -14.00
C VAL A 111 3.36 -4.61 -14.19
N GLY A 112 2.93 -3.79 -15.15
CA GLY A 112 3.49 -2.44 -15.35
C GLY A 112 3.40 -1.58 -14.09
N VAL A 113 2.24 -1.57 -13.43
CA VAL A 113 2.03 -0.88 -12.13
C VAL A 113 2.97 -1.45 -11.06
N ALA A 114 3.08 -2.78 -10.95
CA ALA A 114 3.94 -3.46 -9.97
C ALA A 114 5.42 -3.10 -10.13
N LEU A 115 5.91 -2.98 -11.36
CA LEU A 115 7.29 -2.55 -11.64
C LEU A 115 7.55 -1.12 -11.12
N THR A 116 6.61 -0.20 -11.30
CA THR A 116 6.74 1.15 -10.75
C THR A 116 6.69 1.15 -9.23
N HIS A 117 5.78 0.35 -8.65
CA HIS A 117 5.62 0.22 -7.20
C HIS A 117 6.85 -0.36 -6.51
N SER A 118 7.50 -1.34 -7.14
CA SER A 118 8.71 -1.98 -6.61
C SER A 118 9.87 -1.01 -6.36
N ILE A 119 9.93 0.09 -7.13
CA ILE A 119 10.93 1.15 -6.95
C ILE A 119 10.41 2.25 -6.02
N PHE A 120 9.11 2.56 -6.11
CA PHE A 120 8.49 3.71 -5.46
C PHE A 120 8.83 3.80 -3.96
N TRP A 121 8.60 2.73 -3.19
CA TRP A 121 8.85 2.73 -1.75
C TRP A 121 10.33 2.84 -1.40
N SER A 122 11.21 2.31 -2.23
CA SER A 122 12.67 2.38 -1.99
C SER A 122 13.20 3.81 -2.04
N ILE A 123 12.55 4.69 -2.82
CA ILE A 123 12.96 6.10 -2.96
C ILE A 123 12.12 7.06 -2.12
N MET A 124 10.91 6.69 -1.75
CA MET A 124 9.95 7.58 -1.11
C MET A 124 10.41 8.02 0.28
N THR A 125 10.83 7.09 1.14
CA THR A 125 11.29 7.38 2.50
C THR A 125 12.51 8.31 2.53
N PRO A 126 13.63 8.02 1.82
CA PRO A 126 14.78 8.92 1.79
C PRO A 126 14.45 10.26 1.12
N LEU A 127 13.57 10.29 0.14
CA LEU A 127 13.16 11.52 -0.53
C LEU A 127 12.34 12.41 0.41
N ALA A 128 11.37 11.85 1.12
CA ALA A 128 10.59 12.57 2.13
C ALA A 128 11.48 13.17 3.23
N ALA A 129 12.45 12.41 3.72
CA ALA A 129 13.41 12.90 4.73
C ALA A 129 14.27 14.07 4.22
N ARG A 130 14.60 14.10 2.92
CA ARG A 130 15.43 15.16 2.31
C ARG A 130 14.66 16.45 2.05
N VAL A 131 13.39 16.36 1.65
CA VAL A 131 12.58 17.54 1.28
C VAL A 131 11.75 18.07 2.44
N ALA A 132 11.73 17.38 3.58
CA ALA A 132 11.08 17.86 4.79
C ALA A 132 11.68 19.18 5.27
N PRO A 133 10.87 20.11 5.80
CA PRO A 133 11.34 21.34 6.40
C PRO A 133 12.40 21.08 7.48
N HIS A 134 13.32 22.02 7.67
CA HIS A 134 14.44 21.86 8.61
C HIS A 134 13.94 21.51 10.02
N GLY A 135 14.56 20.49 10.63
CA GLY A 135 14.15 19.96 11.94
C GLY A 135 12.85 19.16 11.97
N LYS A 136 12.15 18.96 10.82
CA LYS A 136 10.84 18.30 10.76
C LYS A 136 10.83 16.99 9.95
N ARG A 137 11.97 16.30 9.86
CA ARG A 137 12.10 15.06 9.08
C ARG A 137 11.11 13.98 9.50
N ALA A 138 10.97 13.74 10.80
CA ALA A 138 10.03 12.75 11.32
C ALA A 138 8.58 13.08 10.96
N VAL A 139 8.20 14.37 11.04
CA VAL A 139 6.85 14.82 10.67
C VAL A 139 6.63 14.66 9.16
N GLY A 140 7.65 14.93 8.33
CA GLY A 140 7.57 14.71 6.88
C GLY A 140 7.37 13.24 6.52
N LEU A 141 8.11 12.33 7.16
CA LEU A 141 7.93 10.89 7.00
C LEU A 141 6.54 10.43 7.47
N ALA A 142 6.09 10.91 8.62
CA ALA A 142 4.77 10.61 9.16
C ALA A 142 3.65 11.10 8.22
N ALA A 143 3.80 12.25 7.57
CA ALA A 143 2.83 12.75 6.61
C ALA A 143 2.73 11.86 5.36
N VAL A 144 3.86 11.36 4.84
CA VAL A 144 3.87 10.43 3.71
C VAL A 144 3.23 9.08 4.10
N MET A 145 3.56 8.54 5.28
CA MET A 145 2.91 7.34 5.80
C MET A 145 1.41 7.57 6.07
N GLY A 146 1.03 8.78 6.50
CA GLY A 146 -0.37 9.20 6.61
C GLY A 146 -1.14 9.07 5.30
N GLY A 147 -0.48 9.34 4.17
CA GLY A 147 -1.06 9.10 2.83
C GLY A 147 -1.49 7.65 2.60
N THR A 148 -0.70 6.68 3.07
CA THR A 148 -1.05 5.25 2.96
C THR A 148 -2.23 4.87 3.86
N ILE A 149 -2.29 5.44 5.06
CA ILE A 149 -3.42 5.23 5.99
C ILE A 149 -4.70 5.79 5.39
N VAL A 150 -4.64 7.02 4.86
CA VAL A 150 -5.80 7.65 4.19
C VAL A 150 -6.22 6.84 2.96
N ALA A 151 -5.29 6.24 2.22
CA ALA A 151 -5.60 5.36 1.10
C ALA A 151 -6.40 4.12 1.54
N THR A 152 -5.99 3.48 2.63
CA THR A 152 -6.68 2.29 3.15
C THR A 152 -8.07 2.65 3.67
N VAL A 153 -8.20 3.78 4.39
CA VAL A 153 -9.46 4.21 5.04
C VAL A 153 -10.45 4.80 4.04
N LEU A 154 -9.98 5.62 3.10
CA LEU A 154 -10.83 6.36 2.18
C LEU A 154 -10.66 5.90 0.73
N GLY A 155 -9.44 5.67 0.29
CA GLY A 155 -9.12 5.40 -1.11
C GLY A 155 -9.74 4.11 -1.61
N VAL A 156 -9.57 3.02 -0.86
CA VAL A 156 -10.11 1.70 -1.24
C VAL A 156 -11.64 1.70 -1.19
N PRO A 157 -12.32 2.10 -0.09
CA PRO A 157 -13.79 2.11 -0.07
C PRO A 157 -14.40 3.06 -1.10
N ILE A 158 -13.86 4.26 -1.28
CA ILE A 158 -14.35 5.21 -2.29
C ILE A 158 -14.14 4.64 -3.69
N GLY A 159 -12.96 4.08 -3.97
CA GLY A 159 -12.67 3.47 -5.26
C GLY A 159 -13.57 2.27 -5.55
N THR A 160 -13.85 1.43 -4.56
CA THR A 160 -14.80 0.31 -4.69
C THR A 160 -16.21 0.81 -4.99
N ASN A 161 -16.69 1.81 -4.25
CA ASN A 161 -18.01 2.40 -4.50
C ASN A 161 -18.11 3.04 -5.91
N LEU A 162 -17.09 3.75 -6.33
CA LEU A 162 -17.04 4.29 -7.71
C LEU A 162 -17.09 3.16 -8.75
N GLY A 163 -16.44 2.03 -8.48
CA GLY A 163 -16.49 0.84 -9.34
C GLY A 163 -17.89 0.23 -9.44
N HIS A 164 -18.61 0.14 -8.34
CA HIS A 164 -20.01 -0.31 -8.32
C HIS A 164 -20.94 0.64 -9.09
N LEU A 165 -20.72 1.96 -8.98
CA LEU A 165 -21.60 2.97 -9.62
C LEU A 165 -21.30 3.17 -11.11
N PHE A 166 -20.05 3.15 -11.53
CA PHE A 166 -19.60 3.56 -12.86
C PHE A 166 -18.85 2.45 -13.62
N GLY A 167 -18.75 1.26 -13.04
CA GLY A 167 -17.95 0.16 -13.55
C GLY A 167 -16.50 0.21 -13.04
N TRP A 168 -15.92 -0.97 -12.77
CA TRP A 168 -14.59 -1.12 -12.19
C TRP A 168 -13.47 -0.46 -13.00
N HIS A 169 -13.59 -0.40 -14.31
CA HIS A 169 -12.66 0.29 -15.20
C HIS A 169 -12.47 1.76 -14.82
N MET A 170 -13.58 2.45 -14.47
CA MET A 170 -13.56 3.86 -14.11
C MET A 170 -12.77 4.12 -12.84
N SER A 171 -12.82 3.21 -11.86
CA SER A 171 -12.03 3.34 -10.63
C SER A 171 -10.53 3.36 -10.92
N PHE A 172 -10.04 2.48 -11.79
CA PHE A 172 -8.64 2.49 -12.22
C PHE A 172 -8.30 3.74 -13.03
N PHE A 173 -9.18 4.17 -13.91
CA PHE A 173 -8.97 5.40 -14.69
C PHE A 173 -8.83 6.63 -13.80
N ILE A 174 -9.65 6.78 -12.76
CA ILE A 174 -9.57 7.87 -11.78
C ILE A 174 -8.24 7.82 -11.01
N ILE A 175 -7.72 6.64 -10.67
CA ILE A 175 -6.38 6.50 -10.09
C ILE A 175 -5.31 7.00 -11.07
N GLY A 176 -5.45 6.70 -12.36
CA GLY A 176 -4.58 7.22 -13.41
C GLY A 176 -4.56 8.75 -13.43
N ILE A 177 -5.72 9.40 -13.33
CA ILE A 177 -5.84 10.87 -13.20
C ILE A 177 -5.14 11.35 -11.92
N GLY A 178 -5.37 10.68 -10.79
CA GLY A 178 -4.70 11.01 -9.52
C GLY A 178 -3.18 10.96 -9.64
N SER A 179 -2.64 9.94 -10.31
CA SER A 179 -1.20 9.83 -10.57
C SER A 179 -0.69 10.92 -11.53
N ALA A 180 -1.43 11.25 -12.58
CA ALA A 180 -1.08 12.35 -13.49
C ALA A 180 -1.07 13.70 -12.77
N LEU A 181 -2.01 13.93 -11.85
CA LEU A 181 -2.01 15.11 -10.97
C LEU A 181 -0.79 15.12 -10.04
N ALA A 182 -0.47 13.97 -9.42
CA ALA A 182 0.73 13.84 -8.60
C ALA A 182 1.99 14.14 -9.41
N PHE A 183 2.08 13.61 -10.65
CA PHE A 183 3.17 13.91 -11.58
C PHE A 183 3.28 15.43 -11.83
N ALA A 184 2.18 16.08 -12.19
CA ALA A 184 2.17 17.51 -12.48
C ALA A 184 2.60 18.33 -11.25
N VAL A 185 2.05 18.06 -10.07
CA VAL A 185 2.40 18.77 -8.84
C VAL A 185 3.88 18.55 -8.49
N ILE A 186 4.37 17.32 -8.52
CA ILE A 186 5.76 16.95 -8.21
C ILE A 186 6.72 17.60 -9.21
N PHE A 187 6.34 17.68 -10.48
CA PHE A 187 7.14 18.36 -11.49
C PHE A 187 7.41 19.82 -11.14
N PHE A 188 6.48 20.55 -10.55
CA PHE A 188 6.66 21.96 -10.19
C PHE A 188 7.23 22.19 -8.78
N VAL A 189 6.92 21.31 -7.82
CA VAL A 189 7.24 21.59 -6.41
C VAL A 189 8.46 20.84 -5.88
N LEU A 190 8.79 19.64 -6.43
CA LEU A 190 9.88 18.84 -5.91
C LEU A 190 11.22 19.38 -6.43
N PRO A 191 12.19 19.71 -5.56
CA PRO A 191 13.51 20.12 -5.99
C PRO A 191 14.28 18.97 -6.63
N VAL A 192 15.31 19.28 -7.40
CA VAL A 192 16.26 18.29 -7.91
C VAL A 192 16.93 17.60 -6.71
N CYS A 193 16.90 16.29 -6.71
CA CYS A 193 17.44 15.46 -5.64
C CYS A 193 18.43 14.46 -6.22
N GLU A 194 19.72 14.72 -6.02
CA GLU A 194 20.78 13.83 -6.47
C GLU A 194 20.62 12.41 -5.95
N ALA A 195 21.14 11.45 -6.71
CA ALA A 195 21.14 10.05 -6.33
C ALA A 195 21.83 9.83 -4.97
N THR A 196 21.21 9.05 -4.11
CA THR A 196 21.87 8.55 -2.91
C THR A 196 22.59 7.24 -3.25
N HIS A 197 23.78 7.03 -2.70
CA HIS A 197 24.47 5.76 -2.88
C HIS A 197 23.60 4.63 -2.33
N ALA A 198 23.23 3.70 -3.19
CA ALA A 198 22.57 2.48 -2.76
C ALA A 198 23.57 1.62 -1.98
N GLY A 199 23.09 0.91 -0.95
CA GLY A 199 23.88 -0.09 -0.27
C GLY A 199 24.46 -1.12 -1.26
N SER A 200 25.57 -1.73 -0.93
CA SER A 200 26.21 -2.73 -1.79
C SER A 200 25.47 -4.06 -1.68
N LEU A 201 25.17 -4.69 -2.84
CA LEU A 201 24.71 -6.10 -2.88
C LEU A 201 25.65 -7.06 -2.15
N LYS A 202 26.93 -6.70 -2.03
CA LYS A 202 27.93 -7.53 -1.33
C LYS A 202 27.64 -7.69 0.17
N SER A 203 26.90 -6.77 0.79
CA SER A 203 26.53 -6.87 2.20
C SER A 203 25.29 -7.76 2.43
N LEU A 204 24.49 -8.00 1.39
CA LEU A 204 23.25 -8.76 1.49
C LEU A 204 23.43 -10.19 2.06
N PRO A 205 24.39 -11.00 1.57
CA PRO A 205 24.62 -12.36 2.10
C PRO A 205 25.03 -12.36 3.58
N VAL A 206 25.72 -11.32 4.02
CA VAL A 206 26.17 -11.19 5.42
C VAL A 206 24.97 -10.87 6.32
N ILE A 207 24.08 -9.99 5.86
CA ILE A 207 22.85 -9.62 6.60
C ILE A 207 21.91 -10.81 6.67
N LEU A 208 21.67 -11.51 5.56
CA LEU A 208 20.77 -12.66 5.48
C LEU A 208 21.24 -13.88 6.31
N LYS A 209 22.53 -13.96 6.65
CA LYS A 209 23.06 -15.03 7.48
C LYS A 209 22.91 -14.81 8.99
N ARG A 210 22.40 -13.67 9.45
CA ARG A 210 22.20 -13.42 10.88
C ARG A 210 20.95 -14.16 11.37
N PRO A 211 21.08 -15.10 12.36
CA PRO A 211 19.96 -15.96 12.78
C PRO A 211 18.72 -15.18 13.25
N GLY A 212 18.91 -14.13 14.03
CA GLY A 212 17.80 -13.30 14.50
C GLY A 212 17.03 -12.60 13.37
N LEU A 213 17.74 -12.12 12.34
CA LEU A 213 17.11 -11.52 11.17
C LEU A 213 16.37 -12.57 10.31
N GLN A 214 16.90 -13.79 10.19
CA GLN A 214 16.21 -14.88 9.48
C GLN A 214 14.87 -15.22 10.14
N GLN A 215 14.84 -15.30 11.47
CA GLN A 215 13.60 -15.56 12.22
C GLN A 215 12.59 -14.44 12.03
N LEU A 216 13.06 -13.16 12.12
CA LEU A 216 12.21 -12.00 11.91
C LEU A 216 11.65 -11.97 10.46
N TYR A 217 12.48 -12.23 9.46
CA TYR A 217 12.02 -12.29 8.07
C TYR A 217 11.02 -13.43 7.85
N LEU A 218 11.27 -14.62 8.38
CA LEU A 218 10.34 -15.75 8.27
C LEU A 218 9.00 -15.39 8.93
N LEU A 219 9.03 -14.83 10.13
CA LEU A 219 7.84 -14.41 10.84
C LEU A 219 7.07 -13.35 10.04
N THR A 220 7.77 -12.35 9.49
CA THR A 220 7.18 -11.33 8.61
C THR A 220 6.53 -11.95 7.40
N VAL A 221 7.23 -12.84 6.69
CA VAL A 221 6.70 -13.51 5.48
C VAL A 221 5.44 -14.29 5.81
N VAL A 222 5.45 -15.14 6.85
CA VAL A 222 4.27 -15.94 7.22
C VAL A 222 3.09 -15.06 7.62
N THR A 223 3.34 -14.03 8.41
CA THR A 223 2.29 -13.12 8.88
C THR A 223 1.68 -12.32 7.72
N VAL A 224 2.52 -11.73 6.88
CA VAL A 224 2.08 -10.94 5.72
C VAL A 224 1.35 -11.82 4.71
N LEU A 225 1.83 -13.05 4.47
CA LEU A 225 1.19 -14.00 3.56
C LEU A 225 -0.21 -14.37 4.04
N GLY A 226 -0.36 -14.78 5.31
CA GLY A 226 -1.67 -15.09 5.90
C GLY A 226 -2.63 -13.90 5.86
N GLN A 227 -2.13 -12.73 6.23
CA GLN A 227 -2.85 -11.47 6.23
C GLN A 227 -3.39 -11.12 4.82
N PHE A 228 -2.51 -11.05 3.82
CA PHE A 228 -2.92 -10.62 2.48
C PHE A 228 -3.73 -11.67 1.74
N THR A 229 -3.55 -12.97 2.04
CA THR A 229 -4.43 -14.02 1.53
C THR A 229 -5.86 -13.78 1.98
N ALA A 230 -6.09 -13.53 3.27
CA ALA A 230 -7.43 -13.26 3.78
C ALA A 230 -7.98 -11.91 3.28
N TYR A 231 -7.16 -10.86 3.29
CA TYR A 231 -7.56 -9.52 2.85
C TYR A 231 -7.94 -9.46 1.37
N SER A 232 -7.20 -10.18 0.50
CA SER A 232 -7.50 -10.23 -0.94
C SER A 232 -8.88 -10.81 -1.26
N TYR A 233 -9.39 -11.67 -0.38
CA TYR A 233 -10.71 -12.28 -0.54
C TYR A 233 -11.75 -11.74 0.45
N LEU A 234 -11.46 -10.63 1.12
CA LEU A 234 -12.38 -10.06 2.12
C LEU A 234 -13.74 -9.72 1.49
N ASN A 235 -13.77 -9.03 0.34
CA ASN A 235 -15.02 -8.70 -0.34
C ASN A 235 -15.80 -9.97 -0.74
N PRO A 236 -15.25 -10.95 -1.46
CA PRO A 236 -15.94 -12.21 -1.72
C PRO A 236 -16.46 -12.93 -0.47
N ILE A 237 -15.71 -12.92 0.63
CA ILE A 237 -16.13 -13.55 1.90
C ILE A 237 -17.34 -12.80 2.47
N LEU A 238 -17.32 -11.47 2.48
CA LEU A 238 -18.43 -10.66 2.97
C LEU A 238 -19.69 -10.84 2.13
N ALA A 239 -19.54 -10.91 0.80
CA ALA A 239 -20.66 -11.11 -0.11
C ALA A 239 -21.27 -12.51 -0.01
N THR A 240 -20.42 -13.56 -0.07
CA THR A 240 -20.93 -14.95 -0.17
C THR A 240 -21.25 -15.57 1.19
N ALA A 241 -20.32 -15.52 2.15
CA ALA A 241 -20.50 -16.11 3.47
C ALA A 241 -21.26 -15.18 4.42
N GLY A 242 -21.06 -13.86 4.29
CA GLY A 242 -21.75 -12.85 5.09
C GLY A 242 -23.13 -12.47 4.58
N GLY A 243 -23.39 -12.71 3.29
CA GLY A 243 -24.65 -12.29 2.64
C GLY A 243 -24.85 -10.78 2.65
N LEU A 244 -23.78 -9.99 2.73
CA LEU A 244 -23.83 -8.55 2.81
C LEU A 244 -24.03 -7.92 1.42
N ASP A 245 -24.82 -6.86 1.37
CA ASP A 245 -24.95 -6.03 0.18
C ASP A 245 -23.72 -5.14 -0.05
N GLU A 246 -23.61 -4.56 -1.25
CA GLU A 246 -22.47 -3.73 -1.66
C GLU A 246 -22.23 -2.54 -0.72
N GLY A 247 -23.30 -1.89 -0.23
CA GLY A 247 -23.20 -0.77 0.68
C GLY A 247 -22.61 -1.16 2.03
N MET A 248 -23.03 -2.34 2.54
CA MET A 248 -22.50 -2.88 3.78
C MET A 248 -21.04 -3.33 3.63
N ILE A 249 -20.67 -3.93 2.48
CA ILE A 249 -19.28 -4.29 2.18
C ILE A 249 -18.37 -3.07 2.18
N VAL A 250 -18.77 -2.00 1.50
CA VAL A 250 -18.03 -0.71 1.52
C VAL A 250 -17.91 -0.19 2.95
N THR A 251 -18.98 -0.27 3.74
CA THR A 251 -18.96 0.12 5.16
C THR A 251 -17.96 -0.71 5.96
N MET A 252 -17.89 -2.02 5.76
CA MET A 252 -16.92 -2.90 6.42
C MET A 252 -15.47 -2.57 6.04
N LEU A 253 -15.20 -2.21 4.78
CA LEU A 253 -13.89 -1.74 4.34
C LEU A 253 -13.49 -0.42 5.04
N PHE A 254 -14.44 0.52 5.22
CA PHE A 254 -14.21 1.73 6.02
C PHE A 254 -13.90 1.41 7.48
N VAL A 255 -14.69 0.53 8.08
CA VAL A 255 -14.51 0.09 9.47
C VAL A 255 -13.15 -0.55 9.67
N PHE A 256 -12.73 -1.42 8.74
CA PHE A 256 -11.41 -2.03 8.73
C PHE A 256 -10.28 -0.97 8.71
N GLY A 257 -10.41 0.02 7.82
CA GLY A 257 -9.43 1.10 7.69
C GLY A 257 -9.35 1.97 8.95
N ILE A 258 -10.50 2.38 9.51
CA ILE A 258 -10.56 3.18 10.75
C ILE A 258 -9.95 2.40 11.93
N ALA A 259 -10.28 1.11 12.04
CA ALA A 259 -9.69 0.23 13.05
C ALA A 259 -8.17 0.16 12.93
N GLY A 260 -7.64 0.18 11.71
CA GLY A 260 -6.21 0.28 11.45
C GLY A 260 -5.56 1.53 12.03
N ILE A 261 -6.20 2.69 11.94
CA ILE A 261 -5.70 3.92 12.59
C ILE A 261 -5.63 3.73 14.10
N ILE A 262 -6.69 3.17 14.71
CA ILE A 262 -6.74 2.91 16.15
C ILE A 262 -5.61 1.95 16.55
N GLY A 263 -5.41 0.87 15.80
CA GLY A 263 -4.33 -0.09 16.02
C GLY A 263 -2.95 0.55 15.95
N THR A 264 -2.71 1.41 14.97
CA THR A 264 -1.45 2.17 14.86
C THR A 264 -1.21 3.08 16.06
N VAL A 265 -2.25 3.81 16.51
CA VAL A 265 -2.15 4.70 17.69
C VAL A 265 -1.89 3.91 18.97
N VAL A 266 -2.55 2.78 19.16
CA VAL A 266 -2.33 1.91 20.33
C VAL A 266 -0.91 1.32 20.31
N ALA A 267 -0.51 0.74 19.17
CA ALA A 267 0.82 0.15 19.02
C ALA A 267 1.94 1.19 19.19
N SER A 268 1.79 2.41 18.65
CA SER A 268 2.79 3.47 18.82
C SER A 268 3.06 3.88 20.28
N LYS A 269 2.06 3.72 21.16
CA LYS A 269 2.21 4.01 22.60
C LYS A 269 2.84 2.86 23.40
N THR A 270 2.79 1.65 22.88
CA THR A 270 3.23 0.45 23.59
C THR A 270 4.55 -0.09 23.08
N VAL A 271 4.88 0.11 21.79
CA VAL A 271 6.06 -0.44 21.13
C VAL A 271 7.37 -0.01 21.80
N ASP A 272 7.49 1.25 22.21
CA ASP A 272 8.74 1.76 22.82
C ASP A 272 9.11 1.07 24.14
N LYS A 273 8.11 0.53 24.86
CA LYS A 273 8.32 -0.11 26.16
C LYS A 273 8.22 -1.63 26.11
N HIS A 274 7.41 -2.17 25.23
CA HIS A 274 7.02 -3.59 25.20
C HIS A 274 6.88 -4.11 23.76
N VAL A 275 7.96 -4.06 22.96
CA VAL A 275 7.98 -4.46 21.54
C VAL A 275 7.43 -5.88 21.35
N GLU A 276 8.00 -6.86 22.06
CA GLU A 276 7.62 -8.27 21.94
C GLU A 276 6.16 -8.52 22.31
N THR A 277 5.71 -7.96 23.45
CA THR A 277 4.32 -8.14 23.90
C THR A 277 3.34 -7.48 22.93
N THR A 278 3.67 -6.31 22.39
CA THR A 278 2.84 -5.61 21.41
C THR A 278 2.73 -6.41 20.12
N LEU A 279 3.84 -6.96 19.62
CA LEU A 279 3.86 -7.79 18.43
C LEU A 279 3.06 -9.08 18.64
N LEU A 280 3.35 -9.83 19.69
CA LEU A 280 2.68 -11.12 19.97
C LEU A 280 1.18 -10.95 20.17
N SER A 281 0.75 -9.94 20.96
CA SER A 281 -0.68 -9.68 21.17
C SER A 281 -1.40 -9.33 19.86
N ALA A 282 -0.80 -8.48 19.02
CA ALA A 282 -1.37 -8.12 17.73
C ALA A 282 -1.46 -9.35 16.80
N MET A 283 -0.43 -10.20 16.75
CA MET A 283 -0.45 -11.44 15.97
C MET A 283 -1.52 -12.42 16.45
N VAL A 284 -1.66 -12.62 17.76
CA VAL A 284 -2.68 -13.50 18.34
C VAL A 284 -4.10 -12.99 18.01
N ILE A 285 -4.35 -11.68 18.19
CA ILE A 285 -5.64 -11.07 17.84
C ILE A 285 -5.94 -11.27 16.34
N MET A 286 -4.95 -11.05 15.48
CA MET A 286 -5.09 -11.25 14.04
C MET A 286 -5.41 -12.72 13.70
N CYS A 287 -4.68 -13.68 14.27
CA CYS A 287 -4.92 -15.11 14.05
C CYS A 287 -6.32 -15.54 14.50
N ILE A 288 -6.75 -15.11 15.68
CA ILE A 288 -8.10 -15.41 16.21
C ILE A 288 -9.16 -14.80 15.30
N SER A 289 -8.98 -13.53 14.89
CA SER A 289 -9.93 -12.85 14.01
C SER A 289 -10.07 -13.57 12.67
N LEU A 290 -8.97 -13.97 12.05
CA LEU A 290 -8.97 -14.71 10.78
C LEU A 290 -9.57 -16.10 10.92
N ALA A 291 -9.25 -16.83 11.98
CA ALA A 291 -9.77 -18.18 12.22
C ALA A 291 -11.30 -18.18 12.42
N LEU A 292 -11.84 -17.16 13.06
CA LEU A 292 -13.26 -17.06 13.34
C LEU A 292 -14.05 -16.38 12.22
N LEU A 293 -13.40 -15.73 11.26
CA LEU A 293 -14.05 -14.92 10.22
C LEU A 293 -15.11 -15.69 9.44
N THR A 294 -14.76 -16.89 8.96
CA THR A 294 -15.67 -17.74 8.16
C THR A 294 -16.77 -18.37 9.00
N VAL A 295 -16.48 -18.71 10.25
CA VAL A 295 -17.47 -19.35 11.16
C VAL A 295 -18.54 -18.38 11.60
N THR A 296 -18.20 -17.09 11.75
CA THR A 296 -19.11 -16.04 12.21
C THR A 296 -19.68 -15.17 11.10
N ALA A 297 -19.32 -15.45 9.84
CA ALA A 297 -19.67 -14.62 8.70
C ALA A 297 -21.18 -14.34 8.58
N ALA A 298 -22.03 -15.31 8.90
CA ALA A 298 -23.49 -15.16 8.88
C ALA A 298 -24.07 -14.25 9.98
N HIS A 299 -23.27 -13.86 10.99
CA HIS A 299 -23.73 -13.02 12.10
C HIS A 299 -23.02 -11.65 12.04
N THR A 300 -23.64 -10.68 11.38
CA THR A 300 -23.08 -9.36 11.09
C THR A 300 -22.42 -8.64 12.29
N PRO A 301 -23.00 -8.63 13.52
CA PRO A 301 -22.33 -7.99 14.66
C PRO A 301 -21.00 -8.64 15.03
N SER A 302 -20.93 -9.96 15.07
CA SER A 302 -19.68 -10.68 15.37
C SER A 302 -18.63 -10.46 14.27
N LEU A 303 -19.07 -10.51 13.02
CA LEU A 303 -18.25 -10.23 11.85
C LEU A 303 -17.64 -8.83 11.92
N SER A 304 -18.43 -7.80 12.28
CA SER A 304 -17.96 -6.42 12.42
C SER A 304 -16.88 -6.30 13.51
N VAL A 305 -17.06 -6.95 14.66
CA VAL A 305 -16.08 -6.96 15.75
C VAL A 305 -14.76 -7.61 15.29
N LEU A 306 -14.84 -8.74 14.58
CA LEU A 306 -13.64 -9.41 14.07
C LEU A 306 -12.90 -8.58 13.02
N ILE A 307 -13.63 -7.87 12.15
CA ILE A 307 -13.04 -6.94 11.16
C ILE A 307 -12.32 -5.78 11.87
N ILE A 308 -12.91 -5.21 12.92
CA ILE A 308 -12.26 -4.18 13.74
C ILE A 308 -10.99 -4.71 14.41
N CYS A 309 -11.06 -5.86 15.06
CA CYS A 309 -9.91 -6.48 15.72
C CYS A 309 -8.81 -6.80 14.73
N TRP A 310 -9.16 -7.36 13.56
CA TRP A 310 -8.21 -7.68 12.51
C TRP A 310 -7.56 -6.43 11.92
N GLY A 311 -8.33 -5.40 11.55
CA GLY A 311 -7.80 -4.15 11.01
C GLY A 311 -6.82 -3.46 11.97
N ALA A 312 -7.17 -3.40 13.27
CA ALA A 312 -6.31 -2.84 14.29
C ALA A 312 -5.02 -3.66 14.50
N ALA A 313 -5.15 -4.99 14.55
CA ALA A 313 -4.01 -5.89 14.71
C ALA A 313 -3.04 -5.85 13.53
N MET A 314 -3.56 -5.83 12.30
CA MET A 314 -2.76 -5.74 11.07
C MET A 314 -1.82 -4.55 11.08
N THR A 315 -2.36 -3.36 11.32
CA THR A 315 -1.54 -2.14 11.29
C THR A 315 -0.58 -2.04 12.46
N ALA A 316 -0.95 -2.59 13.63
CA ALA A 316 -0.05 -2.74 14.75
C ALA A 316 1.16 -3.63 14.40
N VAL A 317 0.94 -4.77 13.78
CA VAL A 317 2.00 -5.67 13.29
C VAL A 317 2.91 -4.96 12.28
N CYS A 318 2.34 -4.28 11.28
CA CYS A 318 3.09 -3.53 10.28
C CYS A 318 3.95 -2.41 10.88
N LEU A 319 3.51 -1.79 11.99
CA LEU A 319 4.28 -0.76 12.69
C LEU A 319 5.46 -1.37 13.45
N VAL A 320 5.26 -2.55 14.07
CA VAL A 320 6.26 -3.14 14.98
C VAL A 320 7.38 -3.86 14.23
N PHE A 321 7.11 -4.54 13.11
CA PHE A 321 8.13 -5.28 12.36
C PHE A 321 9.40 -4.47 11.99
N PRO A 322 9.32 -3.21 11.53
CA PRO A 322 10.52 -2.42 11.23
C PRO A 322 11.27 -1.92 12.47
N THR A 323 10.71 -2.04 13.67
CA THR A 323 11.30 -1.51 14.93
C THR A 323 12.03 -2.59 15.74
N GLY A 324 11.81 -3.87 15.47
CA GLY A 324 12.51 -5.03 16.08
C GLY A 324 13.69 -5.45 15.25
#